data_39af45042f102d129e709b54541ad3d8
#
_entry.id   39af45042f102d129e709b54541ad3d8
#
_cell.length_a   1.000
_cell.length_b   1.000
_cell.length_c   1.000
_cell.angle_alpha   90.00
_cell.angle_beta   90.00
_cell.angle_gamma   90.00
#
_symmetry.space_group_name_H-M   'P 1'
#
loop_
_entity.id
_entity.type
_entity.pdbx_description
1 polymer ?
#
loop_
_entity_poly.entity_id
_entity_poly.type
_entity_poly.pdbx_seq_one_letter_code
_entity_poly.pdbx_strand_id
1 'polypeptide(L)'
;MSAFFELRIYQVLPGKMEEWLTFMEDTIIPYQVKKGMVIHGSFVMDSSDEFSVQNGERTMNSETKGNTYVWIRRFENKDHKEKLYKAVYESTDWMNEIGPRVAQLIDRNSIVVHNLTSTQLSIMK
;
A
#
# COMPACT_ATOMS: atom_id res chain seq x y z
N MET A 1 0.75 13.63 20.12
CA MET A 1 0.78 13.41 18.67
C MET A 1 -0.26 12.37 18.30
N SER A 2 -1.11 12.74 17.39
CA SER A 2 -2.14 11.81 16.94
C SER A 2 -1.56 10.74 16.02
N ALA A 3 -2.28 9.63 15.95
CA ALA A 3 -2.01 8.59 14.99
C ALA A 3 -2.21 9.11 13.57
N PHE A 4 -1.60 8.44 12.63
CA PHE A 4 -1.78 8.77 11.22
C PHE A 4 -1.79 7.50 10.38
N PHE A 5 -2.27 7.64 9.16
CA PHE A 5 -2.34 6.53 8.20
C PHE A 5 -1.35 6.78 7.07
N GLU A 6 -0.74 5.71 6.64
CA GLU A 6 0.12 5.74 5.46
C GLU A 6 -0.61 5.04 4.33
N LEU A 7 -0.95 5.82 3.30
CA LEU A 7 -1.57 5.30 2.09
C LEU A 7 -0.47 5.05 1.06
N ARG A 8 -0.36 3.82 0.58
CA ARG A 8 0.66 3.45 -0.40
C ARG A 8 0.00 2.96 -1.68
N ILE A 9 0.49 3.45 -2.79
CA ILE A 9 -0.03 3.12 -4.12
C ILE A 9 1.12 2.54 -4.94
N TYR A 10 0.91 1.33 -5.47
CA TYR A 10 1.90 0.62 -6.27
C TYR A 10 1.35 0.30 -7.64
N GLN A 11 2.21 0.35 -8.66
CA GLN A 11 1.90 -0.25 -9.95
C GLN A 11 2.52 -1.64 -9.98
N VAL A 12 1.68 -2.64 -10.10
CA VAL A 12 2.10 -4.04 -10.22
C VAL A 12 2.52 -4.28 -11.67
N LEU A 13 3.55 -5.07 -11.87
CA LEU A 13 4.03 -5.36 -13.23
C LEU A 13 2.96 -6.11 -14.04
N PRO A 14 2.90 -5.91 -15.35
CA PRO A 14 1.87 -6.54 -16.19
C PRO A 14 1.83 -8.05 -15.98
N GLY A 15 0.62 -8.58 -15.79
CA GLY A 15 0.39 -10.02 -15.61
C GLY A 15 0.79 -10.55 -14.24
N LYS A 16 1.20 -9.70 -13.30
CA LYS A 16 1.70 -10.15 -11.98
C LYS A 16 0.74 -9.89 -10.82
N MET A 17 -0.46 -9.35 -11.09
CA MET A 17 -1.38 -9.00 -10.00
C MET A 17 -1.78 -10.21 -9.15
N GLU A 18 -2.08 -11.33 -9.77
CA GLU A 18 -2.49 -12.53 -9.04
C GLU A 18 -1.37 -13.03 -8.11
N GLU A 19 -0.14 -13.09 -8.62
CA GLU A 19 1.03 -13.45 -7.81
C GLU A 19 1.26 -12.43 -6.69
N TRP A 20 1.11 -11.15 -7.02
CA TRP A 20 1.29 -10.07 -6.04
C TRP A 20 0.29 -10.20 -4.88
N LEU A 21 -0.99 -10.41 -5.19
CA LEU A 21 -2.02 -10.54 -4.15
C LEU A 21 -1.78 -11.77 -3.28
N THR A 22 -1.40 -12.88 -3.88
CA THR A 22 -1.04 -14.09 -3.12
C THR A 22 0.15 -13.81 -2.19
N PHE A 23 1.16 -13.12 -2.70
CA PHE A 23 2.34 -12.77 -1.90
C PHE A 23 2.00 -11.82 -0.76
N MET A 24 1.13 -10.83 -1.00
CA MET A 24 0.67 -9.93 0.06
C MET A 24 -0.09 -10.69 1.15
N GLU A 25 -1.03 -11.54 0.76
CA GLU A 25 -1.89 -12.27 1.71
C GLU A 25 -1.13 -13.36 2.47
N ASP A 26 -0.24 -14.06 1.82
CA ASP A 26 0.44 -15.22 2.43
C ASP A 26 1.75 -14.87 3.12
N THR A 27 2.41 -13.79 2.71
CA THR A 27 3.74 -13.48 3.20
C THR A 27 3.87 -12.08 3.78
N ILE A 28 3.63 -11.04 3.00
CA ILE A 28 3.94 -9.66 3.42
C ILE A 28 3.06 -9.21 4.58
N ILE A 29 1.74 -9.32 4.45
CA ILE A 29 0.83 -8.88 5.51
C ILE A 29 1.05 -9.68 6.80
N PRO A 30 1.05 -11.01 6.77
CA PRO A 30 1.32 -11.78 8.00
C PRO A 30 2.67 -11.45 8.63
N TYR A 31 3.71 -11.29 7.83
CA TYR A 31 5.04 -10.94 8.33
C TYR A 31 5.03 -9.58 9.04
N GLN A 32 4.44 -8.58 8.41
CA GLN A 32 4.38 -7.23 8.98
C GLN A 32 3.50 -7.15 10.21
N VAL A 33 2.37 -7.84 10.20
CA VAL A 33 1.47 -7.89 11.38
C VAL A 33 2.19 -8.55 12.55
N LYS A 34 2.94 -9.61 12.31
CA LYS A 34 3.72 -10.28 13.35
C LYS A 34 4.77 -9.33 13.96
N LYS A 35 5.31 -8.41 13.16
CA LYS A 35 6.27 -7.39 13.64
C LYS A 35 5.59 -6.21 14.33
N GLY A 36 4.27 -6.12 14.30
CA GLY A 36 3.52 -5.06 14.97
C GLY A 36 2.86 -4.05 14.04
N MET A 37 2.98 -4.23 12.72
CA MET A 37 2.30 -3.35 11.77
C MET A 37 0.78 -3.51 11.87
N VAL A 38 0.06 -2.40 11.78
CA VAL A 38 -1.40 -2.38 11.77
C VAL A 38 -1.85 -2.03 10.35
N ILE A 39 -2.43 -2.99 9.67
CA ILE A 39 -2.86 -2.85 8.28
C ILE A 39 -4.37 -2.70 8.26
N HIS A 40 -4.84 -1.51 7.86
CA HIS A 40 -6.27 -1.18 7.85
C HIS A 40 -6.95 -1.55 6.54
N GLY A 41 -6.22 -1.65 5.46
CA GLY A 41 -6.82 -1.98 4.18
C GLY A 41 -5.80 -2.45 3.17
N SER A 42 -6.26 -3.28 2.25
CA SER A 42 -5.49 -3.84 1.17
C SER A 42 -6.44 -3.95 -0.01
N PHE A 43 -6.15 -3.25 -1.11
CA PHE A 43 -7.12 -3.07 -2.19
C PHE A 43 -6.47 -3.22 -3.56
N VAL A 44 -7.24 -3.79 -4.47
CA VAL A 44 -6.95 -3.70 -5.91
C VAL A 44 -7.85 -2.63 -6.47
N MET A 45 -7.29 -1.74 -7.28
CA MET A 45 -8.10 -0.71 -7.92
C MET A 45 -9.02 -1.36 -8.94
N ASP A 46 -10.33 -1.11 -8.78
CA ASP A 46 -11.33 -1.54 -9.76
C ASP A 46 -11.37 -0.49 -10.86
N SER A 47 -11.01 -0.87 -12.07
CA SER A 47 -10.94 0.05 -13.19
C SER A 47 -12.29 0.27 -13.90
N SER A 48 -13.33 -0.47 -13.52
CA SER A 48 -14.65 -0.25 -14.09
C SER A 48 -15.23 1.06 -13.61
N ASP A 49 -15.80 1.83 -14.53
CA ASP A 49 -16.43 3.13 -14.23
C ASP A 49 -15.51 4.17 -13.57
N GLU A 50 -14.20 4.00 -13.69
CA GLU A 50 -13.26 5.02 -13.22
C GLU A 50 -13.33 6.27 -14.07
N PHE A 51 -13.24 7.42 -13.40
CA PHE A 51 -13.24 8.71 -14.08
C PHE A 51 -12.49 9.75 -13.25
N SER A 52 -12.08 10.81 -13.91
CA SER A 52 -11.54 11.99 -13.27
C SER A 52 -12.47 13.18 -13.54
N VAL A 53 -12.39 14.21 -12.71
CA VAL A 53 -13.19 15.42 -12.86
C VAL A 53 -12.27 16.59 -13.13
N GLN A 54 -12.54 17.32 -14.23
CA GLN A 54 -11.83 18.56 -14.59
C GLN A 54 -12.88 19.61 -14.93
N ASN A 55 -12.78 20.78 -14.30
CA ASN A 55 -13.72 21.88 -14.50
C ASN A 55 -15.19 21.46 -14.30
N GLY A 56 -15.43 20.54 -13.33
CA GLY A 56 -16.76 20.02 -13.07
C GLY A 56 -17.26 18.98 -14.06
N GLU A 57 -16.46 18.63 -15.06
CA GLU A 57 -16.81 17.61 -16.04
C GLU A 57 -16.10 16.30 -15.77
N ARG A 58 -16.81 15.23 -15.98
CA ARG A 58 -16.32 13.87 -15.75
C ARG A 58 -15.67 13.32 -17.02
N THR A 59 -14.43 12.87 -16.87
CA THR A 59 -13.71 12.20 -17.97
C THR A 59 -13.46 10.74 -17.56
N MET A 60 -13.95 9.81 -18.37
CA MET A 60 -13.76 8.38 -18.10
C MET A 60 -12.31 7.98 -18.34
N ASN A 61 -11.75 7.22 -17.41
CA ASN A 61 -10.38 6.70 -17.49
C ASN A 61 -10.41 5.31 -18.14
N SER A 62 -10.55 5.29 -19.46
CA SER A 62 -10.67 4.04 -20.21
C SER A 62 -9.38 3.22 -20.27
N GLU A 63 -8.26 3.79 -19.86
CA GLU A 63 -6.95 3.13 -19.95
C GLU A 63 -6.44 2.54 -18.65
N THR A 64 -7.21 2.59 -17.59
CA THR A 64 -6.82 1.98 -16.32
C THR A 64 -6.79 0.47 -16.49
N LYS A 65 -5.61 -0.13 -16.33
CA LYS A 65 -5.38 -1.53 -16.67
C LYS A 65 -5.47 -2.49 -15.50
N GLY A 66 -6.03 -2.05 -14.37
CA GLY A 66 -6.18 -2.91 -13.20
C GLY A 66 -4.86 -3.36 -12.57
N ASN A 67 -3.78 -2.61 -12.79
CA ASN A 67 -2.47 -2.93 -12.25
C ASN A 67 -2.14 -2.18 -10.97
N THR A 68 -3.07 -1.42 -10.45
CA THR A 68 -2.83 -0.57 -9.27
C THR A 68 -3.27 -1.29 -8.01
N TYR A 69 -2.37 -1.33 -7.05
CA TYR A 69 -2.61 -1.88 -5.73
C TYR A 69 -2.47 -0.77 -4.69
N VAL A 70 -3.37 -0.76 -3.71
CA VAL A 70 -3.38 0.27 -2.66
C VAL A 70 -3.48 -0.42 -1.31
N TRP A 71 -2.69 0.01 -0.34
CA TRP A 71 -2.87 -0.46 1.03
C TRP A 71 -2.65 0.67 2.01
N ILE A 72 -3.23 0.51 3.19
CA ILE A 72 -3.26 1.53 4.24
C ILE A 72 -2.78 0.91 5.54
N ARG A 73 -1.78 1.55 6.16
CA ARG A 73 -1.26 1.14 7.47
C ARG A 73 -1.43 2.28 8.45
N ARG A 74 -1.60 1.95 9.72
CA ARG A 74 -1.77 2.93 10.78
C ARG A 74 -0.56 2.93 11.71
N PHE A 75 -0.10 4.11 12.08
CA PHE A 75 0.99 4.29 13.04
C PHE A 75 0.54 5.22 14.15
N GLU A 76 0.96 4.94 15.39
CA GLU A 76 0.62 5.76 16.54
C GLU A 76 1.26 7.14 16.48
N ASN A 77 2.49 7.21 15.95
CA ASN A 77 3.27 8.43 15.76
C ASN A 77 4.49 8.10 14.89
N LYS A 78 5.33 9.10 14.65
CA LYS A 78 6.52 8.92 13.80
C LYS A 78 7.55 7.96 14.41
N ASP A 79 7.73 7.98 15.73
CA ASP A 79 8.68 7.09 16.39
C ASP A 79 8.23 5.63 16.26
N HIS A 80 6.95 5.39 16.40
CA HIS A 80 6.35 4.06 16.19
C HIS A 80 6.60 3.57 14.76
N LYS A 81 6.37 4.45 13.78
CA LYS A 81 6.63 4.12 12.37
C LYS A 81 8.11 3.77 12.16
N GLU A 82 9.03 4.58 12.69
CA GLU A 82 10.46 4.31 12.52
C GLU A 82 10.88 2.98 13.11
N LYS A 83 10.38 2.66 14.29
CA LYS A 83 10.66 1.36 14.93
C LYS A 83 10.17 0.20 14.09
N LEU A 84 8.95 0.30 13.57
CA LEU A 84 8.37 -0.75 12.75
C LEU A 84 9.05 -0.87 11.39
N TYR A 85 9.45 0.25 10.80
CA TYR A 85 10.22 0.23 9.55
C TYR A 85 11.53 -0.53 9.74
N LYS A 86 12.24 -0.27 10.84
CA LYS A 86 13.47 -1.00 11.13
C LYS A 86 13.21 -2.48 11.35
N ALA A 87 12.18 -2.80 12.14
CA ALA A 87 11.86 -4.19 12.45
C ALA A 87 11.49 -4.99 11.20
N VAL A 88 10.88 -4.36 10.20
CA VAL A 88 10.47 -5.01 8.95
C VAL A 88 11.56 -4.91 7.90
N TYR A 89 11.90 -3.70 7.49
CA TYR A 89 12.70 -3.47 6.28
C TYR A 89 14.20 -3.65 6.48
N GLU A 90 14.69 -3.57 7.70
CA GLU A 90 16.09 -3.86 8.01
C GLU A 90 16.28 -5.27 8.55
N SER A 91 15.23 -6.09 8.57
CA SER A 91 15.34 -7.49 8.96
C SER A 91 16.04 -8.32 7.87
N THR A 92 16.69 -9.38 8.30
CA THR A 92 17.35 -10.31 7.38
C THR A 92 16.35 -10.94 6.41
N ASP A 93 15.18 -11.33 6.92
CA ASP A 93 14.14 -11.94 6.09
C ASP A 93 13.67 -11.00 4.98
N TRP A 94 13.45 -9.73 5.32
CA TRP A 94 13.03 -8.77 4.31
C TRP A 94 14.13 -8.52 3.29
N MET A 95 15.33 -8.23 3.75
CA MET A 95 16.44 -7.86 2.87
C MET A 95 16.84 -8.99 1.93
N ASN A 96 16.82 -10.22 2.41
CA ASN A 96 17.34 -11.36 1.64
C ASN A 96 16.27 -12.12 0.87
N GLU A 97 15.01 -12.08 1.30
CA GLU A 97 13.94 -12.91 0.72
C GLU A 97 12.77 -12.11 0.22
N ILE A 98 12.13 -11.33 1.10
CA ILE A 98 10.87 -10.67 0.77
C ILE A 98 11.07 -9.49 -0.17
N GLY A 99 12.01 -8.60 0.15
CA GLY A 99 12.28 -7.43 -0.67
C GLY A 99 12.66 -7.74 -2.11
N PRO A 100 13.58 -8.70 -2.35
CA PRO A 100 13.89 -9.11 -3.73
C PRO A 100 12.68 -9.64 -4.50
N ARG A 101 11.76 -10.32 -3.82
CA ARG A 101 10.54 -10.82 -4.46
C ARG A 101 9.60 -9.67 -4.82
N VAL A 102 9.48 -8.68 -3.93
CA VAL A 102 8.71 -7.46 -4.21
C VAL A 102 9.20 -6.82 -5.52
N ALA A 103 10.53 -6.71 -5.67
CA ALA A 103 11.14 -6.11 -6.85
C ALA A 103 10.80 -6.83 -8.15
N GLN A 104 10.44 -8.11 -8.08
CA GLN A 104 10.05 -8.91 -9.26
C GLN A 104 8.58 -8.72 -9.63
N LEU A 105 7.77 -8.19 -8.73
CA LEU A 105 6.32 -8.16 -8.90
C LEU A 105 5.75 -6.76 -9.10
N ILE A 106 6.41 -5.72 -8.59
CA ILE A 106 5.94 -4.33 -8.73
C ILE A 106 7.02 -3.46 -9.35
N ASP A 107 6.58 -2.35 -9.94
CA ASP A 107 7.48 -1.29 -10.36
C ASP A 107 7.81 -0.43 -9.14
N ARG A 108 8.99 -0.61 -8.57
CA ARG A 108 9.39 0.10 -7.35
C ARG A 108 9.55 1.60 -7.56
N ASN A 109 9.76 2.05 -8.80
CA ASN A 109 9.83 3.47 -9.12
C ASN A 109 8.45 4.13 -9.17
N SER A 110 7.38 3.33 -9.15
CA SER A 110 6.01 3.83 -9.16
C SER A 110 5.41 4.04 -7.77
N ILE A 111 6.13 3.66 -6.71
CA ILE A 111 5.60 3.72 -5.35
C ILE A 111 5.32 5.17 -4.94
N VAL A 112 4.08 5.43 -4.56
CA VAL A 112 3.67 6.73 -4.00
C VAL A 112 3.19 6.49 -2.58
N VAL A 113 3.65 7.33 -1.66
CA VAL A 113 3.30 7.23 -0.24
C VAL A 113 2.72 8.56 0.22
N HIS A 114 1.54 8.51 0.82
CA HIS A 114 0.88 9.66 1.43
C HIS A 114 0.68 9.42 2.92
N ASN A 115 0.97 10.41 3.73
CA ASN A 115 0.64 10.37 5.16
C ASN A 115 -0.65 11.14 5.37
N LEU A 116 -1.62 10.52 6.03
CA LEU A 116 -2.97 11.05 6.18
C LEU A 116 -3.30 11.17 7.66
N THR A 117 -3.75 12.34 8.08
CA THR A 117 -4.25 12.57 9.43
C THR A 117 -5.76 12.61 9.40
N SER A 118 -6.41 11.86 10.28
CA SER A 118 -7.88 11.79 10.31
C SER A 118 -8.48 13.13 10.70
N THR A 119 -9.54 13.51 9.99
CA THR A 119 -10.37 14.65 10.39
C THR A 119 -11.38 14.19 11.44
N GLN A 120 -12.07 15.15 12.06
CA GLN A 120 -12.94 14.87 13.22
C GLN A 120 -14.01 13.81 12.95
N LEU A 121 -14.61 13.84 11.77
CA LEU A 121 -15.71 12.91 11.44
C LEU A 121 -15.24 11.64 10.70
N SER A 122 -13.95 11.46 10.55
CA SER A 122 -13.42 10.23 9.95
C SER A 122 -13.69 9.04 10.85
N ILE A 123 -14.16 7.94 10.28
CA ILE A 123 -14.33 6.68 10.99
C ILE A 123 -12.95 6.06 11.28
N MET A 124 -12.03 6.15 10.32
CA MET A 124 -10.65 5.70 10.53
C MET A 124 -9.91 6.74 11.38
N LYS A 125 -9.39 6.28 12.49
CA LYS A 125 -8.68 7.16 13.43
C LYS A 125 -7.40 6.54 13.95
#